data_91d1c8ae2aa09418845447953438f49a
#
_entry.id   91d1c8ae2aa09418845447953438f49a
#
_cell.length_a   1.000
_cell.length_b   1.000
_cell.length_c   1.000
_cell.angle_alpha   90.00
_cell.angle_beta   90.00
_cell.angle_gamma   90.00
#
_symmetry.space_group_name_H-M   'P 1'
#
loop_
_entity.id
_entity.type
_entity.pdbx_description
1 polymer ?
#
loop_
_entity_poly.entity_id
_entity_poly.type
_entity_poly.pdbx_seq_one_letter_code
_entity_poly.pdbx_strand_id
1 'polypeptide(L)'
;YKRQLLFCGPRGVGKTSCARILAKKINDLDENFEYNIFELDAASNNSVEDIRNITEQIRIPPQYGKFKVYIIDEVHMLSNAAFNAFLKSLEEPPTHVVFILATTEKNKIIPTILSRCQIYDFKKIDNNSIIGLLHKICKEKKIKFDDSSLNVIAEKSDGSIRDSLSMFDRLVSFTNSNLTIDEV
;
A
#
# COMPACT_ATOMS: atom_id res chain seq x y z
N TYR A 1 20.32 0.33 -12.23
CA TYR A 1 18.93 0.74 -11.90
C TYR A 1 18.61 0.28 -10.48
N LYS A 2 18.15 1.21 -9.60
CA LYS A 2 17.68 0.86 -8.25
C LYS A 2 16.40 0.03 -8.39
N ARG A 3 16.39 -1.18 -7.81
CA ARG A 3 15.23 -2.09 -7.79
C ARG A 3 14.54 -2.12 -6.43
N GLN A 4 14.91 -1.19 -5.55
CA GLN A 4 14.28 -0.99 -4.27
C GLN A 4 13.49 0.31 -4.33
N LEU A 5 12.21 0.23 -4.06
CA LEU A 5 11.28 1.34 -3.99
C LEU A 5 10.82 1.52 -2.55
N LEU A 6 10.71 2.76 -2.11
CA LEU A 6 10.19 3.09 -0.78
C LEU A 6 9.03 4.07 -0.92
N PHE A 7 7.83 3.63 -0.57
CA PHE A 7 6.61 4.42 -0.57
C PHE A 7 6.38 4.97 0.83
N CYS A 8 6.52 6.28 0.99
CA CYS A 8 6.36 6.98 2.26
C CYS A 8 5.10 7.84 2.23
N GLY A 9 4.42 7.97 3.35
CA GLY A 9 3.29 8.89 3.46
C GLY A 9 2.20 8.41 4.40
N PRO A 10 1.15 9.23 4.62
CA PRO A 10 0.09 8.95 5.57
C PRO A 10 -0.60 7.61 5.33
N ARG A 11 -1.33 7.14 6.36
CA ARG A 11 -2.16 5.95 6.25
C ARG A 11 -3.31 6.19 5.27
N GLY A 12 -3.73 5.15 4.55
CA GLY A 12 -4.95 5.17 3.73
C GLY A 12 -4.86 5.93 2.41
N VAL A 13 -3.69 6.41 2.00
CA VAL A 13 -3.47 7.16 0.74
C VAL A 13 -3.17 6.27 -0.48
N GLY A 14 -3.19 4.94 -0.33
CA GLY A 14 -3.05 4.00 -1.45
C GLY A 14 -1.65 3.46 -1.70
N LYS A 15 -0.68 3.57 -0.76
CA LYS A 15 0.69 3.05 -0.92
C LYS A 15 0.70 1.57 -1.35
N THR A 16 0.06 0.70 -0.57
CA THR A 16 0.01 -0.75 -0.83
C THR A 16 -0.75 -1.07 -2.12
N SER A 17 -1.82 -0.35 -2.43
CA SER A 17 -2.57 -0.50 -3.69
C SER A 17 -1.71 -0.15 -4.90
N CYS A 18 -0.95 0.95 -4.84
CA CYS A 18 0.00 1.33 -5.89
C CYS A 18 1.14 0.31 -6.02
N ALA A 19 1.62 -0.25 -4.90
CA ALA A 19 2.63 -1.30 -4.90
C ALA A 19 2.14 -2.55 -5.66
N ARG A 20 0.91 -2.99 -5.41
CA ARG A 20 0.28 -4.14 -6.12
C ARG A 20 0.11 -3.88 -7.61
N ILE A 21 -0.36 -2.68 -7.99
CA ILE A 21 -0.50 -2.29 -9.40
C ILE A 21 0.85 -2.28 -10.11
N LEU A 22 1.88 -1.73 -9.45
CA LEU A 22 3.24 -1.70 -9.99
C LEU A 22 3.81 -3.10 -10.12
N ALA A 23 3.62 -3.96 -9.12
CA ALA A 23 4.06 -5.35 -9.15
C ALA A 23 3.48 -6.15 -10.34
N LYS A 24 2.18 -5.94 -10.62
CA LYS A 24 1.53 -6.49 -11.81
C LYS A 24 2.19 -6.00 -13.10
N LYS A 25 2.43 -4.69 -13.21
CA LYS A 25 3.02 -4.08 -14.42
C LYS A 25 4.47 -4.50 -14.64
N ILE A 26 5.25 -4.74 -13.59
CA ILE A 26 6.65 -5.19 -13.68
C ILE A 26 6.75 -6.57 -14.35
N ASN A 27 5.76 -7.43 -14.16
CA ASN A 27 5.70 -8.77 -14.74
C ASN A 27 4.89 -8.83 -16.06
N ASP A 28 4.70 -7.70 -16.75
CA ASP A 28 4.03 -7.59 -18.04
C ASP A 28 2.58 -8.15 -18.04
N LEU A 29 1.91 -8.16 -16.88
CA LEU A 29 0.54 -8.66 -16.69
C LEU A 29 0.35 -10.15 -17.10
N ASP A 30 1.40 -10.97 -17.00
CA ASP A 30 1.29 -12.41 -17.18
C ASP A 30 0.15 -12.97 -16.32
N GLU A 31 -0.64 -13.91 -16.83
CA GLU A 31 -1.78 -14.52 -16.12
C GLU A 31 -1.37 -15.15 -14.78
N ASN A 32 -0.12 -15.59 -14.68
CA ASN A 32 0.45 -16.22 -13.50
C ASN A 32 1.26 -15.26 -12.60
N PHE A 33 1.13 -13.95 -12.76
CA PHE A 33 1.90 -12.94 -12.00
C PHE A 33 1.70 -13.04 -10.48
N GLU A 34 0.57 -13.56 -10.02
CA GLU A 34 0.23 -13.68 -8.59
C GLU A 34 1.21 -14.57 -7.84
N TYR A 35 1.75 -15.59 -8.48
CA TYR A 35 2.77 -16.48 -7.89
C TYR A 35 4.12 -15.80 -7.65
N ASN A 36 4.32 -14.62 -8.22
CA ASN A 36 5.56 -13.84 -8.10
C ASN A 36 5.42 -12.61 -7.20
N ILE A 37 4.25 -12.36 -6.62
CA ILE A 37 4.02 -11.23 -5.71
C ILE A 37 3.89 -11.77 -4.29
N PHE A 38 4.81 -11.38 -3.44
CA PHE A 38 4.86 -11.76 -2.03
C PHE A 38 4.58 -10.51 -1.19
N GLU A 39 3.53 -10.54 -0.42
CA GLU A 39 3.14 -9.41 0.43
C GLU A 39 3.29 -9.79 1.90
N LEU A 40 3.99 -8.93 2.64
CA LEU A 40 4.24 -9.06 4.06
C LEU A 40 3.81 -7.78 4.77
N ASP A 41 3.02 -7.92 5.80
CA ASP A 41 2.77 -6.85 6.77
C ASP A 41 3.77 -6.99 7.93
N ALA A 42 4.69 -6.04 8.04
CA ALA A 42 5.71 -6.04 9.09
C ALA A 42 5.14 -5.79 10.49
N ALA A 43 3.90 -5.31 10.62
CA ALA A 43 3.24 -5.21 11.92
C ALA A 43 2.91 -6.60 12.49
N SER A 44 2.59 -7.55 11.64
CA SER A 44 2.23 -8.94 12.01
C SER A 44 3.41 -9.91 11.92
N ASN A 45 4.40 -9.62 11.06
CA ASN A 45 5.54 -10.49 10.74
C ASN A 45 6.85 -9.70 10.93
N ASN A 46 7.23 -9.44 12.16
CA ASN A 46 8.36 -8.58 12.51
C ASN A 46 9.56 -9.33 13.10
N SER A 47 9.49 -10.65 13.15
CA SER A 47 10.55 -11.49 13.72
C SER A 47 11.73 -11.69 12.76
N VAL A 48 12.87 -12.04 13.31
CA VAL A 48 14.05 -12.41 12.52
C VAL A 48 13.79 -13.65 11.68
N GLU A 49 12.98 -14.58 12.18
CA GLU A 49 12.64 -15.84 11.50
C GLU A 49 11.82 -15.58 10.24
N ASP A 50 10.82 -14.69 10.31
CA ASP A 50 10.01 -14.30 9.15
C ASP A 50 10.89 -13.73 8.03
N ILE A 51 11.82 -12.86 8.39
CA ILE A 51 12.76 -12.25 7.43
C ILE A 51 13.78 -13.26 6.88
N ARG A 52 14.23 -14.24 7.69
CA ARG A 52 15.09 -15.31 7.19
C ARG A 52 14.39 -16.18 6.15
N ASN A 53 13.15 -16.56 6.41
CA ASN A 53 12.33 -17.33 5.46
C ASN A 53 12.18 -16.58 4.13
N ILE A 54 11.91 -15.27 4.17
CA ILE A 54 11.87 -14.43 2.98
C ILE A 54 13.23 -14.41 2.27
N THR A 55 14.32 -14.24 3.02
CA THR A 55 15.68 -14.17 2.47
C THR A 55 16.09 -15.47 1.75
N GLU A 56 15.61 -16.62 2.21
CA GLU A 56 15.81 -17.91 1.51
C GLU A 56 14.98 -17.98 0.23
N GLN A 57 13.71 -17.56 0.27
CA GLN A 57 12.83 -17.54 -0.90
C GLN A 57 13.29 -16.57 -2.00
N ILE A 58 13.93 -15.47 -1.63
CA ILE A 58 14.49 -14.47 -2.53
C ILE A 58 15.57 -15.08 -3.45
N ARG A 59 16.31 -16.07 -2.98
CA ARG A 59 17.40 -16.72 -3.75
C ARG A 59 16.88 -17.60 -4.89
N ILE A 60 15.64 -18.04 -4.80
CA ILE A 60 15.03 -18.93 -5.79
C ILE A 60 14.47 -18.09 -6.92
N PRO A 61 14.88 -18.26 -8.19
CA PRO A 61 14.33 -17.54 -9.33
C PRO A 61 12.81 -17.76 -9.49
N PRO A 62 12.09 -16.84 -10.14
CA PRO A 62 10.67 -17.03 -10.43
C PRO A 62 10.47 -18.18 -11.41
N GLN A 63 9.39 -18.95 -11.25
CA GLN A 63 9.00 -19.99 -12.20
C GLN A 63 8.31 -19.42 -13.44
N TYR A 64 7.62 -18.28 -13.27
CA TYR A 64 6.90 -17.56 -14.30
C TYR A 64 7.34 -16.09 -14.28
N GLY A 65 7.20 -15.40 -15.42
CA GLY A 65 7.55 -13.98 -15.50
C GLY A 65 9.05 -13.67 -15.31
N LYS A 66 9.37 -12.41 -15.12
CA LYS A 66 10.77 -11.92 -15.04
C LYS A 66 11.23 -11.63 -13.60
N PHE A 67 10.32 -11.21 -12.73
CA PHE A 67 10.67 -10.70 -11.43
C PHE A 67 9.80 -11.28 -10.31
N LYS A 68 10.41 -11.58 -9.17
CA LYS A 68 9.73 -11.73 -7.90
C LYS A 68 9.62 -10.36 -7.24
N VAL A 69 8.42 -9.95 -6.86
CA VAL A 69 8.17 -8.66 -6.22
C VAL A 69 7.78 -8.89 -4.77
N TYR A 70 8.56 -8.34 -3.86
CA TYR A 70 8.30 -8.38 -2.42
C TYR A 70 7.76 -7.03 -1.97
N ILE A 71 6.50 -7.00 -1.55
CA ILE A 71 5.84 -5.82 -0.96
C ILE A 71 5.90 -5.99 0.55
N ILE A 72 6.59 -5.08 1.24
CA ILE A 72 6.68 -5.07 2.70
C ILE A 72 5.98 -3.82 3.20
N ASP A 73 4.80 -4.00 3.78
CA ASP A 73 4.03 -2.89 4.35
C ASP A 73 4.44 -2.62 5.79
N GLU A 74 4.33 -1.36 6.19
CA GLU A 74 4.74 -0.83 7.50
C GLU A 74 6.15 -1.27 7.93
N VAL A 75 7.09 -1.25 6.99
CA VAL A 75 8.46 -1.76 7.16
C VAL A 75 9.19 -1.19 8.39
N HIS A 76 8.79 -0.04 8.92
CA HIS A 76 9.31 0.54 10.15
C HIS A 76 8.95 -0.27 11.41
N MET A 77 8.01 -1.22 11.32
CA MET A 77 7.60 -2.10 12.42
C MET A 77 8.52 -3.33 12.59
N LEU A 78 9.42 -3.58 11.64
CA LEU A 78 10.41 -4.65 11.78
C LEU A 78 11.28 -4.41 13.02
N SER A 79 11.56 -5.47 13.77
CA SER A 79 12.54 -5.40 14.86
C SER A 79 13.93 -5.05 14.33
N ASN A 80 14.79 -4.45 15.15
CA ASN A 80 16.15 -4.10 14.75
C ASN A 80 16.94 -5.32 14.25
N ALA A 81 16.74 -6.49 14.85
CA ALA A 81 17.38 -7.73 14.45
C ALA A 81 16.84 -8.24 13.09
N ALA A 82 15.52 -8.13 12.84
CA ALA A 82 14.91 -8.45 11.55
C ALA A 82 15.38 -7.48 10.45
N PHE A 83 15.45 -6.18 10.77
CA PHE A 83 16.01 -5.18 9.86
C PHE A 83 17.44 -5.51 9.44
N ASN A 84 18.32 -5.82 10.41
CA ASN A 84 19.71 -6.19 10.13
C ASN A 84 19.83 -7.46 9.27
N ALA A 85 18.98 -8.46 9.51
CA ALA A 85 18.93 -9.66 8.67
C ALA A 85 18.50 -9.35 7.23
N PHE A 86 17.62 -8.36 7.04
CA PHE A 86 17.11 -7.95 5.74
C PHE A 86 18.08 -7.07 4.95
N LEU A 87 18.93 -6.28 5.62
CA LEU A 87 19.87 -5.35 4.99
C LEU A 87 20.69 -6.00 3.87
N LYS A 88 21.23 -7.19 4.10
CA LYS A 88 22.04 -7.90 3.10
C LYS A 88 21.29 -8.15 1.80
N SER A 89 20.01 -8.52 1.89
CA SER A 89 19.14 -8.74 0.71
C SER A 89 18.76 -7.44 0.00
N LEU A 90 18.73 -6.31 0.72
CA LEU A 90 18.51 -5.00 0.16
C LEU A 90 19.78 -4.40 -0.47
N GLU A 91 20.96 -4.73 0.06
CA GLU A 91 22.24 -4.25 -0.46
C GLU A 91 22.59 -4.89 -1.79
N GLU A 92 22.44 -6.20 -1.89
CA GLU A 92 22.78 -7.00 -3.04
C GLU A 92 21.60 -7.89 -3.46
N PRO A 93 20.48 -7.31 -3.94
CA PRO A 93 19.33 -8.10 -4.34
C PRO A 93 19.65 -8.91 -5.60
N PRO A 94 19.21 -10.16 -5.68
CA PRO A 94 19.28 -10.94 -6.92
C PRO A 94 18.66 -10.19 -8.09
N THR A 95 19.15 -10.43 -9.29
CA THR A 95 18.74 -9.70 -10.50
C THR A 95 17.26 -9.84 -10.85
N HIS A 96 16.61 -10.88 -10.35
CA HIS A 96 15.20 -11.19 -10.54
C HIS A 96 14.29 -10.69 -9.40
N VAL A 97 14.80 -9.90 -8.45
CA VAL A 97 14.03 -9.44 -7.28
C VAL A 97 13.82 -7.94 -7.32
N VAL A 98 12.60 -7.52 -6.99
CA VAL A 98 12.20 -6.13 -6.76
C VAL A 98 11.60 -6.00 -5.38
N PHE A 99 12.06 -5.04 -4.59
CA PHE A 99 11.46 -4.70 -3.30
C PHE A 99 10.64 -3.44 -3.40
N ILE A 100 9.42 -3.47 -2.87
CA ILE A 100 8.55 -2.32 -2.68
C ILE A 100 8.25 -2.23 -1.19
N LEU A 101 8.93 -1.32 -0.52
CA LEU A 101 8.74 -1.07 0.90
C LEU A 101 7.71 0.04 1.08
N ALA A 102 6.81 -0.09 2.04
CA ALA A 102 5.87 0.97 2.39
C ALA A 102 5.99 1.33 3.88
N THR A 103 5.83 2.61 4.19
CA THR A 103 5.89 3.10 5.57
C THR A 103 5.04 4.35 5.76
N THR A 104 4.44 4.47 6.94
CA THR A 104 3.84 5.72 7.41
C THR A 104 4.86 6.61 8.12
N GLU A 105 6.00 6.06 8.55
CA GLU A 105 6.99 6.75 9.38
C GLU A 105 8.40 6.70 8.74
N LYS A 106 8.61 7.56 7.74
CA LYS A 106 9.89 7.66 7.02
C LYS A 106 11.09 7.93 7.92
N ASN A 107 10.88 8.70 8.99
CA ASN A 107 11.91 9.07 9.97
C ASN A 107 12.42 7.88 10.80
N LYS A 108 11.66 6.80 10.90
CA LYS A 108 12.08 5.55 11.56
C LYS A 108 12.90 4.64 10.65
N ILE A 109 12.96 4.93 9.34
CA ILE A 109 13.76 4.13 8.41
C ILE A 109 15.22 4.53 8.50
N ILE A 110 16.08 3.53 8.69
CA ILE A 110 17.52 3.76 8.83
C ILE A 110 18.15 4.34 7.54
N PRO A 111 19.13 5.24 7.65
CA PRO A 111 19.74 5.92 6.50
C PRO A 111 20.31 4.97 5.44
N THR A 112 20.78 3.81 5.84
CA THR A 112 21.33 2.78 4.96
C THR A 112 20.30 2.25 3.96
N ILE A 113 19.01 2.18 4.32
CA ILE A 113 17.92 1.80 3.42
C ILE A 113 17.51 3.00 2.55
N LEU A 114 17.36 4.19 3.16
CA LEU A 114 16.99 5.39 2.43
C LEU A 114 17.93 5.67 1.24
N SER A 115 19.24 5.46 1.43
CA SER A 115 20.24 5.67 0.39
C SER A 115 20.17 4.69 -0.77
N ARG A 116 19.60 3.50 -0.56
CA ARG A 116 19.48 2.43 -1.55
C ARG A 116 18.15 2.42 -2.27
N CYS A 117 17.12 2.96 -1.66
CA CYS A 117 15.78 3.00 -2.25
C CYS A 117 15.56 4.23 -3.14
N GLN A 118 14.70 4.07 -4.13
CA GLN A 118 14.04 5.18 -4.79
C GLN A 118 12.80 5.56 -3.98
N ILE A 119 12.77 6.78 -3.46
CA ILE A 119 11.76 7.23 -2.51
C ILE A 119 10.63 7.92 -3.27
N TYR A 120 9.39 7.55 -2.94
CA TYR A 120 8.15 8.17 -3.42
C TYR A 120 7.34 8.65 -2.22
N ASP A 121 7.17 9.96 -2.11
CA ASP A 121 6.41 10.58 -1.03
C ASP A 121 4.94 10.74 -1.45
N PHE A 122 4.06 9.92 -0.87
CA PHE A 122 2.61 10.00 -1.01
C PHE A 122 2.07 11.10 -0.10
N LYS A 123 1.24 11.96 -0.66
CA LYS A 123 0.57 13.03 0.08
C LYS A 123 -0.84 12.64 0.45
N LYS A 124 -1.43 13.36 1.40
CA LYS A 124 -2.88 13.31 1.64
C LYS A 124 -3.63 13.62 0.35
N ILE A 125 -4.72 12.93 0.11
CA ILE A 125 -5.59 13.16 -1.04
C ILE A 125 -6.44 14.39 -0.74
N ASP A 126 -6.57 15.26 -1.72
CA ASP A 126 -7.42 16.45 -1.58
C ASP A 126 -8.91 16.07 -1.53
N ASN A 127 -9.70 16.90 -0.83
CA ASN A 127 -11.11 16.63 -0.62
C ASN A 127 -11.89 16.52 -1.93
N ASN A 128 -11.55 17.33 -2.93
CA ASN A 128 -12.25 17.29 -4.22
C ASN A 128 -12.06 15.96 -4.93
N SER A 129 -10.84 15.39 -4.86
CA SER A 129 -10.56 14.05 -5.42
C SER A 129 -11.33 12.95 -4.68
N ILE A 130 -11.45 13.05 -3.35
CA ILE A 130 -12.23 12.09 -2.55
C ILE A 130 -13.72 12.21 -2.90
N ILE A 131 -14.27 13.42 -2.93
CA ILE A 131 -15.67 13.68 -3.33
C ILE A 131 -15.93 13.12 -4.73
N GLY A 132 -15.04 13.40 -5.69
CA GLY A 132 -15.17 12.87 -7.05
C GLY A 132 -15.21 11.34 -7.11
N LEU A 133 -14.41 10.66 -6.28
CA LEU A 133 -14.45 9.19 -6.15
C LEU A 133 -15.79 8.72 -5.57
N LEU A 134 -16.27 9.35 -4.47
CA LEU A 134 -17.54 8.99 -3.84
C LEU A 134 -18.72 9.22 -4.79
N HIS A 135 -18.74 10.33 -5.53
CA HIS A 135 -19.73 10.59 -6.59
C HIS A 135 -19.77 9.46 -7.63
N LYS A 136 -18.60 9.02 -8.09
CA LYS A 136 -18.52 7.93 -9.06
C LYS A 136 -19.14 6.64 -8.50
N ILE A 137 -18.79 6.30 -7.25
CA ILE A 137 -19.33 5.11 -6.57
C ILE A 137 -20.85 5.21 -6.40
N CYS A 138 -21.36 6.37 -5.96
CA CYS A 138 -22.80 6.59 -5.81
C CYS A 138 -23.55 6.37 -7.13
N LYS A 139 -23.03 6.90 -8.24
CA LYS A 139 -23.63 6.72 -9.58
C LYS A 139 -23.61 5.26 -10.02
N GLU A 140 -22.48 4.58 -9.86
CA GLU A 140 -22.33 3.16 -10.25
C GLU A 140 -23.24 2.25 -9.43
N LYS A 141 -23.37 2.51 -8.12
CA LYS A 141 -24.17 1.72 -7.19
C LYS A 141 -25.63 2.17 -7.08
N LYS A 142 -26.01 3.27 -7.78
CA LYS A 142 -27.36 3.89 -7.73
C LYS A 142 -27.77 4.29 -6.31
N ILE A 143 -26.85 4.78 -5.52
CA ILE A 143 -27.06 5.28 -4.16
C ILE A 143 -27.55 6.73 -4.29
N LYS A 144 -28.62 7.10 -3.57
CA LYS A 144 -29.06 8.48 -3.45
C LYS A 144 -28.16 9.23 -2.48
N PHE A 145 -27.79 10.44 -2.80
CA PHE A 145 -26.88 11.25 -1.98
C PHE A 145 -27.15 12.74 -2.19
N ASP A 146 -26.75 13.55 -1.24
CA ASP A 146 -26.53 14.98 -1.41
C ASP A 146 -25.03 15.33 -1.37
N ASP A 147 -24.66 16.45 -1.98
CA ASP A 147 -23.26 16.87 -2.04
C ASP A 147 -22.71 17.26 -0.67
N SER A 148 -23.56 17.70 0.24
CA SER A 148 -23.18 18.08 1.61
C SER A 148 -22.71 16.86 2.41
N SER A 149 -23.40 15.74 2.28
CA SER A 149 -23.01 14.47 2.92
C SER A 149 -21.63 14.00 2.46
N LEU A 150 -21.36 14.05 1.15
CA LEU A 150 -20.07 13.64 0.60
C LEU A 150 -18.93 14.59 1.03
N ASN A 151 -19.22 15.89 1.16
CA ASN A 151 -18.27 16.87 1.68
C ASN A 151 -17.88 16.55 3.13
N VAL A 152 -18.84 16.24 4.00
CA VAL A 152 -18.57 15.86 5.40
C VAL A 152 -17.70 14.62 5.48
N ILE A 153 -18.00 13.58 4.70
CA ILE A 153 -17.20 12.35 4.64
C ILE A 153 -15.76 12.68 4.20
N ALA A 154 -15.57 13.50 3.17
CA ALA A 154 -14.26 13.87 2.67
C ALA A 154 -13.44 14.66 3.71
N GLU A 155 -14.06 15.64 4.38
CA GLU A 155 -13.42 16.39 5.45
C GLU A 155 -13.00 15.51 6.63
N LYS A 156 -13.90 14.65 7.11
CA LYS A 156 -13.65 13.74 8.24
C LYS A 156 -12.58 12.68 7.94
N SER A 157 -12.39 12.33 6.67
CA SER A 157 -11.38 11.34 6.25
C SER A 157 -9.95 11.88 6.26
N ASP A 158 -9.75 13.18 6.39
CA ASP A 158 -8.44 13.85 6.48
C ASP A 158 -7.45 13.41 5.38
N GLY A 159 -7.96 13.23 4.16
CA GLY A 159 -7.15 12.83 3.00
C GLY A 159 -6.86 11.34 2.89
N SER A 160 -7.51 10.50 3.71
CA SER A 160 -7.43 9.04 3.67
C SER A 160 -8.57 8.45 2.83
N ILE A 161 -8.27 7.87 1.67
CA ILE A 161 -9.28 7.16 0.85
C ILE A 161 -9.83 5.95 1.62
N ARG A 162 -9.01 5.23 2.37
CA ARG A 162 -9.46 4.08 3.16
C ARG A 162 -10.52 4.48 4.17
N ASP A 163 -10.28 5.57 4.90
CA ASP A 163 -11.21 6.03 5.94
C ASP A 163 -12.46 6.63 5.32
N SER A 164 -12.35 7.36 4.19
CA SER A 164 -13.52 7.88 3.47
C SER A 164 -14.43 6.75 2.98
N LEU A 165 -13.88 5.69 2.37
CA LEU A 165 -14.64 4.54 1.92
C LEU A 165 -15.25 3.76 3.10
N SER A 166 -14.52 3.62 4.21
CA SER A 166 -15.04 2.94 5.40
C SER A 166 -16.18 3.71 6.08
N MET A 167 -16.12 5.04 6.10
CA MET A 167 -17.22 5.88 6.57
C MET A 167 -18.41 5.79 5.62
N PHE A 168 -18.14 5.92 4.32
CA PHE A 168 -19.16 5.83 3.29
C PHE A 168 -19.93 4.52 3.34
N ASP A 169 -19.24 3.37 3.40
CA ASP A 169 -19.87 2.05 3.47
C ASP A 169 -20.75 1.89 4.71
N ARG A 170 -20.28 2.38 5.87
CA ARG A 170 -21.07 2.37 7.11
C ARG A 170 -22.34 3.21 6.98
N LEU A 171 -22.23 4.43 6.46
CA LEU A 171 -23.36 5.32 6.30
C LEU A 171 -24.38 4.78 5.29
N VAL A 172 -23.93 4.27 4.13
CA VAL A 172 -24.80 3.64 3.13
C VAL A 172 -25.57 2.46 3.73
N SER A 173 -24.91 1.64 4.54
CA SER A 173 -25.53 0.50 5.20
C SER A 173 -26.57 0.93 6.26
N PHE A 174 -26.28 1.99 6.99
CA PHE A 174 -27.17 2.52 8.04
C PHE A 174 -28.40 3.22 7.46
N THR A 175 -28.24 3.98 6.38
CA THR A 175 -29.27 4.84 5.77
C THR A 175 -30.07 4.16 4.65
N ASN A 176 -29.93 2.84 4.48
CA ASN A 176 -30.56 2.10 3.39
C ASN A 176 -30.34 2.74 2.01
N SER A 177 -29.11 3.16 1.73
CA SER A 177 -28.66 3.78 0.47
C SER A 177 -29.25 5.16 0.19
N ASN A 178 -29.58 5.94 1.23
CA ASN A 178 -30.05 7.32 1.12
C ASN A 178 -29.18 8.24 2.01
N LEU A 179 -28.07 8.73 1.45
CA LEU A 179 -27.11 9.60 2.15
C LEU A 179 -27.58 11.05 2.13
N THR A 180 -28.21 11.50 3.19
CA THR A 180 -28.59 12.91 3.42
C THR A 180 -27.81 13.50 4.58
N ILE A 181 -27.64 14.82 4.58
CA ILE A 181 -26.84 15.53 5.59
C ILE A 181 -27.36 15.30 7.03
N ASP A 182 -28.66 15.07 7.17
CA ASP A 182 -29.28 14.82 8.49
C ASP A 182 -28.94 13.44 9.07
N GLU A 183 -28.39 12.55 8.24
CA GLU A 183 -28.02 11.16 8.61
C GLU A 183 -26.51 10.94 8.69
N VAL A 184 -25.68 11.93 8.32
CA VAL A 184 -24.21 11.91 8.30
C VAL A 184 -23.62 12.75 9.40
#